data_edac1f0590bc58ba25d01096b1f82f35
#
_entry.id   edac1f0590bc58ba25d01096b1f82f35
#
_cell.length_a   1.000
_cell.length_b   1.000
_cell.length_c   1.000
_cell.angle_alpha   90.00
_cell.angle_beta   90.00
_cell.angle_gamma   90.00
#
_symmetry.space_group_name_H-M   'P 1'
#
loop_
_entity.id
_entity.type
_entity.pdbx_description
1 polymer ?
#
loop_
_entity_poly.entity_id
_entity_poly.type
_entity_poly.pdbx_seq_one_letter_code
_entity_poly.pdbx_strand_id
1 'polypeptide(L)'
;MKKKGIIFLLCSLLCGCAAAPTYETLGGDIHQAAISLKEAVVSVPQGATEMAMEQGTYWVCDDFDMQVQILSGGDLGETVSALSGLDVDSLTVMTSAAGEMVRYEWVWTAMSEAGQMLCRGLVLDDGAYHYCLTAIGPAEQGEKLNSQWNDIFSSFHAV
;
A
#
# COMPACT_ATOMS: atom_id res chain seq x y z
N MET A 1 58.57 13.25 32.35
CA MET A 1 57.48 12.32 32.58
C MET A 1 56.18 13.13 32.69
N LYS A 2 55.32 13.05 31.67
CA LYS A 2 54.11 13.90 31.55
C LYS A 2 52.90 13.06 31.98
N LYS A 3 52.22 13.49 33.05
CA LYS A 3 50.95 12.91 33.52
C LYS A 3 49.83 13.52 32.69
N LYS A 4 49.07 12.71 31.99
CA LYS A 4 47.85 13.08 31.28
C LYS A 4 46.70 13.08 32.28
N GLY A 5 46.14 14.27 32.55
CA GLY A 5 44.88 14.41 33.29
C GLY A 5 43.69 14.05 32.42
N ILE A 6 42.87 13.13 32.88
CA ILE A 6 41.58 12.78 32.29
C ILE A 6 40.55 13.74 32.88
N ILE A 7 39.99 14.59 32.02
CA ILE A 7 38.87 15.45 32.38
C ILE A 7 37.59 14.64 32.20
N PHE A 8 36.97 14.25 33.32
CA PHE A 8 35.61 13.71 33.32
C PHE A 8 34.63 14.87 33.14
N LEU A 9 34.03 14.96 31.96
CA LEU A 9 32.92 15.86 31.70
C LEU A 9 31.65 15.25 32.30
N LEU A 10 31.21 15.75 33.43
CA LEU A 10 29.97 15.38 34.08
C LEU A 10 28.79 15.97 33.28
N CYS A 11 28.18 15.17 32.42
CA CYS A 11 26.91 15.53 31.77
C CYS A 11 25.80 15.43 32.84
N SER A 12 25.42 16.56 33.39
CA SER A 12 24.23 16.71 34.21
C SER A 12 22.98 16.41 33.38
N LEU A 13 22.37 15.27 33.65
CA LEU A 13 21.04 14.90 33.19
C LEU A 13 20.01 15.86 33.84
N LEU A 14 19.64 16.89 33.10
CA LEU A 14 18.42 17.62 33.38
C LEU A 14 17.25 16.75 32.97
N CYS A 15 16.76 15.95 33.91
CA CYS A 15 15.42 15.34 33.83
C CYS A 15 14.39 16.47 33.90
N GLY A 16 14.11 17.09 32.75
CA GLY A 16 12.92 17.90 32.60
C GLY A 16 11.73 16.95 32.55
N CYS A 17 10.99 16.85 33.66
CA CYS A 17 9.63 16.32 33.64
C CYS A 17 8.78 17.24 32.76
N ALA A 18 8.74 16.97 31.45
CA ALA A 18 7.70 17.50 30.61
C ALA A 18 6.41 16.80 31.06
N ALA A 19 5.53 17.55 31.74
CA ALA A 19 4.17 17.08 31.98
C ALA A 19 3.58 16.67 30.66
N ALA A 20 3.17 15.40 30.53
CA ALA A 20 2.44 14.93 29.40
C ALA A 20 1.20 15.82 29.22
N PRO A 21 0.86 16.28 28.00
CA PRO A 21 -0.35 17.04 27.79
C PRO A 21 -1.54 16.17 28.22
N THR A 22 -2.25 16.64 29.23
CA THR A 22 -3.52 16.07 29.66
C THR A 22 -4.53 16.43 28.57
N TYR A 23 -4.85 15.48 27.69
CA TYR A 23 -6.00 15.62 26.84
C TYR A 23 -7.24 15.45 27.72
N GLU A 24 -8.00 16.53 27.88
CA GLU A 24 -9.36 16.41 28.41
C GLU A 24 -10.13 15.54 27.41
N THR A 25 -10.50 14.36 27.85
CA THR A 25 -11.47 13.52 27.14
C THR A 25 -12.78 14.29 27.17
N LEU A 26 -13.10 14.98 26.09
CA LEU A 26 -14.47 15.46 25.88
C LEU A 26 -15.35 14.22 25.88
N GLY A 27 -16.03 13.99 27.01
CA GLY A 27 -16.90 12.85 27.22
C GLY A 27 -18.04 12.83 26.20
N GLY A 28 -17.88 12.02 25.23
CA GLY A 28 -18.86 11.48 24.31
C GLY A 28 -18.33 10.12 23.95
N ASP A 29 -19.05 9.06 24.31
CA ASP A 29 -18.82 7.72 23.80
C ASP A 29 -19.02 7.77 22.27
N ILE A 30 -18.01 8.25 21.57
CA ILE A 30 -17.88 7.97 20.15
C ILE A 30 -17.43 6.51 20.14
N HIS A 31 -18.37 5.58 20.23
CA HIS A 31 -18.17 4.24 19.71
C HIS A 31 -17.96 4.39 18.21
N GLN A 32 -16.76 4.76 17.82
CA GLN A 32 -16.29 4.57 16.47
C GLN A 32 -16.26 3.06 16.32
N ALA A 33 -17.28 2.50 15.64
CA ALA A 33 -17.33 1.09 15.36
C ALA A 33 -15.98 0.74 14.71
N ALA A 34 -15.18 -0.11 15.36
CA ALA A 34 -13.92 -0.52 14.83
C ALA A 34 -14.20 -1.15 13.46
N ILE A 35 -13.67 -0.55 12.39
CA ILE A 35 -13.81 -1.11 11.05
C ILE A 35 -13.07 -2.44 11.08
N SER A 36 -13.80 -3.54 10.83
CA SER A 36 -13.22 -4.88 10.81
C SER A 36 -12.40 -5.06 9.54
N LEU A 37 -11.25 -5.69 9.66
CA LEU A 37 -10.47 -6.14 8.51
C LEU A 37 -11.34 -7.10 7.67
N LYS A 38 -11.44 -6.79 6.37
CA LYS A 38 -12.17 -7.59 5.39
C LYS A 38 -11.23 -8.50 4.61
N GLU A 39 -11.75 -9.53 4.01
CA GLU A 39 -11.02 -10.38 3.09
C GLU A 39 -11.00 -9.74 1.70
N ALA A 40 -9.80 -9.66 1.10
CA ALA A 40 -9.65 -9.21 -0.28
C ALA A 40 -9.83 -10.40 -1.24
N VAL A 41 -10.77 -10.28 -2.16
CA VAL A 41 -11.12 -11.34 -3.12
C VAL A 41 -10.84 -10.86 -4.54
N VAL A 42 -10.23 -11.71 -5.35
CA VAL A 42 -9.90 -11.44 -6.76
C VAL A 42 -9.99 -12.71 -7.59
N SER A 43 -10.39 -12.58 -8.86
CA SER A 43 -10.32 -13.68 -9.82
C SER A 43 -8.88 -13.91 -10.26
N VAL A 44 -8.33 -15.08 -9.92
CA VAL A 44 -6.96 -15.47 -10.28
C VAL A 44 -6.99 -16.25 -11.60
N PRO A 45 -6.11 -15.95 -12.58
CA PRO A 45 -6.02 -16.71 -13.82
C PRO A 45 -5.73 -18.21 -13.58
N GLN A 46 -6.32 -19.05 -14.40
CA GLN A 46 -6.05 -20.49 -14.34
C GLN A 46 -4.56 -20.76 -14.66
N GLY A 47 -3.92 -21.60 -13.89
CA GLY A 47 -2.51 -21.95 -14.04
C GLY A 47 -1.53 -21.01 -13.33
N ALA A 48 -2.00 -19.93 -12.72
CA ALA A 48 -1.14 -19.06 -11.94
C ALA A 48 -0.50 -19.79 -10.77
N THR A 49 0.78 -19.51 -10.52
CA THR A 49 1.52 -20.03 -9.36
C THR A 49 1.43 -19.04 -8.22
N GLU A 50 0.87 -19.49 -7.11
CA GLU A 50 0.67 -18.67 -5.91
C GLU A 50 1.89 -18.72 -4.99
N MET A 51 2.25 -17.55 -4.44
CA MET A 51 3.28 -17.38 -3.42
C MET A 51 2.75 -16.50 -2.29
N ALA A 52 2.79 -16.99 -1.06
CA ALA A 52 2.41 -16.21 0.10
C ALA A 52 3.47 -15.11 0.38
N MET A 53 3.00 -13.92 0.75
CA MET A 53 3.80 -12.81 1.25
C MET A 53 3.41 -12.46 2.69
N GLU A 54 4.22 -11.64 3.35
CA GLU A 54 3.95 -11.22 4.74
C GLU A 54 2.61 -10.46 4.87
N GLN A 55 2.25 -9.65 3.87
CA GLN A 55 1.04 -8.81 3.88
C GLN A 55 0.13 -9.08 2.70
N GLY A 56 0.11 -10.31 2.17
CA GLY A 56 -0.73 -10.61 1.02
C GLY A 56 -0.33 -11.85 0.25
N THR A 57 -0.68 -11.86 -1.02
CA THR A 57 -0.42 -12.96 -1.94
C THR A 57 0.06 -12.44 -3.28
N TYR A 58 1.02 -13.13 -3.86
CA TYR A 58 1.59 -12.86 -5.18
C TYR A 58 1.32 -14.05 -6.10
N TRP A 59 0.98 -13.78 -7.35
CA TRP A 59 0.80 -14.81 -8.38
C TRP A 59 1.66 -14.53 -9.59
N VAL A 60 2.38 -15.55 -10.03
CA VAL A 60 3.06 -15.60 -11.32
C VAL A 60 2.09 -16.20 -12.33
N CYS A 61 1.68 -15.41 -13.30
CA CYS A 61 0.82 -15.82 -14.42
C CYS A 61 1.65 -16.00 -15.69
N ASP A 62 1.07 -16.54 -16.76
CA ASP A 62 1.81 -16.83 -18.00
C ASP A 62 2.40 -15.56 -18.66
N ASP A 63 1.66 -14.45 -18.64
CA ASP A 63 2.05 -13.22 -19.36
C ASP A 63 2.34 -12.03 -18.44
N PHE A 64 2.04 -12.13 -17.14
CA PHE A 64 2.17 -11.05 -16.18
C PHE A 64 2.22 -11.59 -14.76
N ASP A 65 2.61 -10.74 -13.83
CA ASP A 65 2.53 -11.01 -12.41
C ASP A 65 1.48 -10.12 -11.75
N MET A 66 0.86 -10.61 -10.69
CA MET A 66 -0.09 -9.84 -9.90
C MET A 66 0.08 -10.09 -8.40
N GLN A 67 -0.31 -9.10 -7.60
CA GLN A 67 -0.31 -9.23 -6.15
C GLN A 67 -1.51 -8.54 -5.53
N VAL A 68 -1.98 -9.13 -4.42
CA VAL A 68 -2.94 -8.52 -3.50
C VAL A 68 -2.26 -8.29 -2.17
N GLN A 69 -2.40 -7.09 -1.62
CA GLN A 69 -1.88 -6.72 -0.30
C GLN A 69 -2.96 -6.00 0.49
N ILE A 70 -2.93 -6.15 1.81
CA ILE A 70 -3.76 -5.38 2.72
C ILE A 70 -2.83 -4.56 3.60
N LEU A 71 -2.96 -3.25 3.51
CA LEU A 71 -2.16 -2.28 4.24
C LEU A 71 -3.04 -1.54 5.24
N SER A 72 -2.45 -1.01 6.30
CA SER A 72 -3.15 -0.08 7.17
C SER A 72 -3.58 1.15 6.35
N GLY A 73 -4.80 1.61 6.54
CA GLY A 73 -5.27 2.85 5.96
C GLY A 73 -4.46 4.05 6.44
N GLY A 74 -4.52 5.14 5.70
CA GLY A 74 -3.75 6.35 5.98
C GLY A 74 -3.70 7.25 4.75
N ASP A 75 -2.55 7.85 4.49
CA ASP A 75 -2.36 8.68 3.31
C ASP A 75 -2.31 7.82 2.04
N LEU A 76 -3.25 8.09 1.12
CA LEU A 76 -3.31 7.38 -0.16
C LEU A 76 -2.02 7.56 -0.98
N GLY A 77 -1.42 8.76 -0.92
CA GLY A 77 -0.18 9.06 -1.65
C GLY A 77 0.98 8.16 -1.18
N GLU A 78 1.09 7.90 0.11
CA GLU A 78 2.08 6.97 0.65
C GLU A 78 1.85 5.55 0.14
N THR A 79 0.59 5.10 0.12
CA THR A 79 0.23 3.77 -0.41
C THR A 79 0.52 3.67 -1.91
N VAL A 80 0.11 4.65 -2.70
CA VAL A 80 0.38 4.69 -4.15
C VAL A 80 1.87 4.69 -4.44
N SER A 81 2.64 5.48 -3.68
CA SER A 81 4.10 5.54 -3.80
C SER A 81 4.77 4.22 -3.41
N ALA A 82 4.29 3.55 -2.37
CA ALA A 82 4.79 2.23 -1.96
C ALA A 82 4.54 1.15 -3.03
N LEU A 83 3.40 1.20 -3.72
CA LEU A 83 3.03 0.22 -4.75
C LEU A 83 3.67 0.50 -6.12
N SER A 84 3.86 1.76 -6.49
CA SER A 84 4.34 2.16 -7.81
C SER A 84 5.81 2.59 -7.85
N GLY A 85 6.37 2.97 -6.72
CA GLY A 85 7.67 3.64 -6.63
C GLY A 85 7.67 5.09 -7.14
N LEU A 86 6.48 5.67 -7.41
CA LEU A 86 6.32 7.01 -7.97
C LEU A 86 5.56 7.90 -6.99
N ASP A 87 5.80 9.21 -7.09
CA ASP A 87 5.01 10.22 -6.40
C ASP A 87 3.58 10.24 -6.98
N VAL A 88 2.56 10.27 -6.12
CA VAL A 88 1.15 10.30 -6.52
C VAL A 88 0.83 11.49 -7.43
N ASP A 89 1.48 12.64 -7.23
CA ASP A 89 1.31 13.85 -8.04
C ASP A 89 1.81 13.66 -9.49
N SER A 90 2.65 12.66 -9.75
CA SER A 90 3.13 12.29 -11.09
C SER A 90 2.20 11.33 -11.82
N LEU A 91 1.14 10.85 -11.17
CA LEU A 91 0.22 9.86 -11.68
C LEU A 91 -1.18 10.45 -11.94
N THR A 92 -1.88 9.89 -12.89
CA THR A 92 -3.33 10.14 -13.04
C THR A 92 -4.08 9.06 -12.28
N VAL A 93 -4.61 9.41 -11.11
CA VAL A 93 -5.40 8.51 -10.28
C VAL A 93 -6.89 8.76 -10.54
N MET A 94 -7.58 7.73 -11.01
CA MET A 94 -9.05 7.73 -11.20
C MET A 94 -9.71 7.35 -9.89
N THR A 95 -10.77 8.06 -9.53
CA THR A 95 -11.51 7.83 -8.28
C THR A 95 -12.96 7.49 -8.60
N SER A 96 -13.50 6.47 -7.94
CA SER A 96 -14.90 6.06 -8.05
C SER A 96 -15.41 5.48 -6.74
N ALA A 97 -16.74 5.37 -6.61
CA ALA A 97 -17.36 4.69 -5.48
C ALA A 97 -17.37 3.16 -5.70
N ALA A 98 -17.14 2.39 -4.64
CA ALA A 98 -17.23 0.93 -4.62
C ALA A 98 -17.99 0.48 -3.36
N GLY A 99 -19.33 0.62 -3.39
CA GLY A 99 -20.17 0.44 -2.22
C GLY A 99 -19.89 1.50 -1.16
N GLU A 100 -19.50 1.09 0.04
CA GLU A 100 -19.10 1.98 1.15
C GLU A 100 -17.62 2.40 1.09
N MET A 101 -16.87 1.91 0.11
CA MET A 101 -15.46 2.19 -0.08
C MET A 101 -15.22 3.19 -1.19
N VAL A 102 -14.05 3.79 -1.19
CA VAL A 102 -13.55 4.57 -2.32
C VAL A 102 -12.57 3.70 -3.10
N ARG A 103 -12.74 3.68 -4.42
CA ARG A 103 -11.86 2.96 -5.36
C ARG A 103 -10.96 3.97 -6.04
N TYR A 104 -9.65 3.73 -5.94
CA TYR A 104 -8.59 4.48 -6.62
C TYR A 104 -7.89 3.56 -7.61
N GLU A 105 -7.64 4.03 -8.82
CA GLU A 105 -7.06 3.22 -9.87
C GLU A 105 -6.11 4.04 -10.73
N TRP A 106 -4.95 3.48 -11.08
CA TRP A 106 -3.94 4.15 -11.90
C TRP A 106 -3.15 3.16 -12.74
N VAL A 107 -2.54 3.68 -13.79
CA VAL A 107 -1.64 2.93 -14.69
C VAL A 107 -0.33 3.68 -14.79
N TRP A 108 0.78 2.94 -14.81
CA TRP A 108 2.11 3.53 -15.02
C TRP A 108 3.01 2.58 -15.81
N THR A 109 4.17 3.07 -16.21
CA THR A 109 5.21 2.24 -16.80
C THR A 109 6.46 2.24 -15.91
N ALA A 110 7.13 1.10 -15.85
CA ALA A 110 8.38 0.93 -15.14
C ALA A 110 9.44 0.32 -16.07
N MET A 111 10.71 0.50 -15.74
CA MET A 111 11.81 -0.15 -16.43
C MET A 111 12.30 -1.33 -15.59
N SER A 112 12.50 -2.50 -16.23
CA SER A 112 13.12 -3.66 -15.64
C SER A 112 14.30 -4.13 -16.48
N GLU A 113 15.02 -5.15 -16.03
CA GLU A 113 16.07 -5.78 -16.84
C GLU A 113 15.51 -6.42 -18.12
N ALA A 114 14.23 -6.84 -18.11
CA ALA A 114 13.54 -7.40 -19.26
C ALA A 114 12.99 -6.34 -20.24
N GLY A 115 13.08 -5.05 -19.90
CA GLY A 115 12.57 -3.94 -20.71
C GLY A 115 11.49 -3.12 -20.04
N GLN A 116 10.71 -2.41 -20.85
CA GLN A 116 9.61 -1.57 -20.35
C GLN A 116 8.42 -2.44 -19.93
N MET A 117 7.92 -2.17 -18.73
CA MET A 117 6.77 -2.85 -18.13
C MET A 117 5.58 -1.91 -18.09
N LEU A 118 4.40 -2.45 -18.36
CA LEU A 118 3.11 -1.84 -18.08
C LEU A 118 2.68 -2.29 -16.70
N CYS A 119 2.19 -1.36 -15.89
CA CYS A 119 1.74 -1.63 -14.53
C CYS A 119 0.35 -1.01 -14.33
N ARG A 120 -0.48 -1.67 -13.53
CA ARG A 120 -1.78 -1.16 -13.11
C ARG A 120 -1.95 -1.39 -11.62
N GLY A 121 -2.46 -0.38 -10.91
CA GLY A 121 -2.72 -0.41 -9.47
C GLY A 121 -4.16 -0.06 -9.17
N LEU A 122 -4.67 -0.64 -8.10
CA LEU A 122 -5.98 -0.37 -7.55
C LEU A 122 -5.92 -0.43 -6.03
N VAL A 123 -6.57 0.52 -5.37
CA VAL A 123 -6.82 0.53 -3.93
C VAL A 123 -8.31 0.66 -3.69
N LEU A 124 -8.85 -0.20 -2.83
CA LEU A 124 -10.13 0.01 -2.17
C LEU A 124 -9.83 0.50 -0.76
N ASP A 125 -10.34 1.68 -0.43
CA ASP A 125 -10.15 2.33 0.86
C ASP A 125 -11.46 2.32 1.63
N ASP A 126 -11.49 1.71 2.80
CA ASP A 126 -12.63 1.69 3.71
C ASP A 126 -12.48 2.67 4.90
N GLY A 127 -11.43 3.49 4.88
CA GLY A 127 -11.08 4.46 5.90
C GLY A 127 -10.18 3.90 7.01
N ALA A 128 -10.03 2.58 7.14
CA ALA A 128 -9.14 1.93 8.10
C ALA A 128 -8.08 1.07 7.41
N TYR A 129 -8.39 0.52 6.24
CA TYR A 129 -7.50 -0.36 5.48
C TYR A 129 -7.51 0.02 4.00
N HIS A 130 -6.36 -0.19 3.37
CA HIS A 130 -6.17 -0.16 1.94
C HIS A 130 -6.03 -1.59 1.42
N TYR A 131 -7.03 -2.05 0.66
CA TYR A 131 -6.99 -3.33 -0.06
C TYR A 131 -6.42 -3.05 -1.44
N CYS A 132 -5.25 -3.58 -1.72
CA CYS A 132 -4.45 -3.22 -2.88
C CYS A 132 -4.36 -4.38 -3.85
N LEU A 133 -4.56 -4.10 -5.14
CA LEU A 133 -4.28 -5.02 -6.25
C LEU A 133 -3.31 -4.33 -7.20
N THR A 134 -2.22 -5.00 -7.55
CA THR A 134 -1.29 -4.54 -8.59
C THR A 134 -1.03 -5.65 -9.60
N ALA A 135 -0.82 -5.27 -10.86
CA ALA A 135 -0.41 -6.16 -11.92
C ALA A 135 0.72 -5.52 -12.72
N ILE A 136 1.67 -6.33 -13.18
CA ILE A 136 2.83 -5.91 -13.97
C ILE A 136 3.10 -6.92 -15.08
N GLY A 137 3.30 -6.43 -16.30
CA GLY A 137 3.64 -7.26 -17.45
C GLY A 137 4.36 -6.49 -18.55
N PRO A 138 4.88 -7.15 -19.59
CA PRO A 138 5.62 -6.51 -20.68
C PRO A 138 4.77 -5.46 -21.40
N ALA A 139 5.27 -4.21 -21.53
CA ALA A 139 4.52 -3.11 -22.14
C ALA A 139 4.17 -3.38 -23.62
N GLU A 140 4.96 -4.17 -24.32
CA GLU A 140 4.71 -4.59 -25.71
C GLU A 140 3.44 -5.43 -25.89
N GLN A 141 2.94 -6.05 -24.80
CA GLN A 141 1.70 -6.82 -24.77
C GLN A 141 0.51 -6.02 -24.21
N GLY A 142 0.60 -4.69 -24.15
CA GLY A 142 -0.34 -3.84 -23.44
C GLY A 142 -1.82 -4.05 -23.81
N GLU A 143 -2.16 -4.27 -25.09
CA GLU A 143 -3.55 -4.54 -25.49
C GLU A 143 -4.09 -5.86 -24.92
N LYS A 144 -3.28 -6.93 -24.96
CA LYS A 144 -3.62 -8.23 -24.40
C LYS A 144 -3.76 -8.14 -22.89
N LEU A 145 -2.78 -7.51 -22.21
CA LEU A 145 -2.77 -7.34 -20.78
C LEU A 145 -3.97 -6.52 -20.30
N ASN A 146 -4.30 -5.42 -20.97
CA ASN A 146 -5.44 -4.59 -20.61
C ASN A 146 -6.76 -5.38 -20.69
N SER A 147 -6.92 -6.23 -21.69
CA SER A 147 -8.10 -7.08 -21.80
C SER A 147 -8.21 -8.07 -20.63
N GLN A 148 -7.13 -8.76 -20.29
CA GLN A 148 -7.09 -9.70 -19.17
C GLN A 148 -7.25 -8.99 -17.81
N TRP A 149 -6.58 -7.87 -17.63
CA TRP A 149 -6.63 -7.11 -16.38
C TRP A 149 -7.99 -6.47 -16.12
N ASN A 150 -8.75 -6.10 -17.15
CA ASN A 150 -10.09 -5.55 -16.95
C ASN A 150 -11.00 -6.52 -16.19
N ASP A 151 -10.96 -7.80 -16.51
CA ASP A 151 -11.76 -8.82 -15.81
C ASP A 151 -11.27 -9.02 -14.38
N ILE A 152 -9.95 -9.10 -14.18
CA ILE A 152 -9.31 -9.27 -12.86
C ILE A 152 -9.62 -8.07 -11.95
N PHE A 153 -9.38 -6.85 -12.43
CA PHE A 153 -9.58 -5.62 -11.66
C PHE A 153 -11.06 -5.34 -11.38
N SER A 154 -11.95 -5.76 -12.28
CA SER A 154 -13.40 -5.66 -12.05
C SER A 154 -13.91 -6.67 -11.04
N SER A 155 -13.25 -7.81 -10.89
CA SER A 155 -13.59 -8.84 -9.90
C SER A 155 -13.12 -8.49 -8.48
N PHE A 156 -12.16 -7.56 -8.34
CA PHE A 156 -11.54 -7.25 -7.06
C PHE A 156 -12.50 -6.52 -6.13
N HIS A 157 -12.73 -7.09 -4.97
CA HIS A 157 -13.59 -6.54 -3.92
C HIS A 157 -13.12 -7.00 -2.54
N ALA A 158 -13.63 -6.35 -1.49
CA ALA A 158 -13.40 -6.74 -0.09
C ALA A 158 -14.74 -7.12 0.59
N VAL A 159 -14.76 -8.22 1.35
CA VAL A 159 -15.93 -8.81 2.00
C VAL A 159 -15.73 -9.02 3.50
#